data_ed8d0e7ba0d36ff6f6ca9b49bf50f915
#
_entry.id   ed8d0e7ba0d36ff6f6ca9b49bf50f915
#
_cell.length_a   1.000
_cell.length_b   1.000
_cell.length_c   1.000
_cell.angle_alpha   90.00
_cell.angle_beta   90.00
_cell.angle_gamma   90.00
#
_symmetry.space_group_name_H-M   'P 1'
#
loop_
_entity.id
_entity.type
_entity.pdbx_description
1 polymer ?
#
loop_
_entity_poly.entity_id
_entity_poly.type
_entity_poly.pdbx_seq_one_letter_code
_entity_poly.pdbx_strand_id
1 'polypeptide(L)'
;MIFSSAAEVLLCYARYRAFVVALIAALVLAAPPRAVLSTPTGTVPLVMSSWCWNAHCGAPFSSAKKTAAAAHGSTVSVGLGFTPRHVRVAIAGKQVAAVVRGRVVSWAASRGGGVTVHATSPRGWVTYVGRLKVA
;
A
#
# COMPACT_ATOMS: atom_id res chain seq x y z
N MET A 1 -27.32 43.74 -17.64
CA MET A 1 -27.26 43.36 -16.25
C MET A 1 -25.84 43.50 -15.74
N ILE A 2 -25.62 44.27 -14.76
CA ILE A 2 -24.25 44.56 -14.30
C ILE A 2 -23.92 43.65 -13.15
N PHE A 3 -22.93 42.79 -13.32
CA PHE A 3 -22.33 42.05 -12.24
C PHE A 3 -21.35 42.95 -11.49
N SER A 4 -21.87 43.65 -10.50
CA SER A 4 -21.07 44.59 -9.73
C SER A 4 -20.58 43.97 -8.42
N SER A 5 -20.94 42.76 -8.13
CA SER A 5 -20.67 42.12 -6.84
C SER A 5 -19.40 41.34 -6.88
N ALA A 6 -18.40 41.80 -6.16
CA ALA A 6 -17.18 41.05 -5.91
C ALA A 6 -17.47 39.69 -5.23
N ALA A 7 -18.59 39.56 -4.53
CA ALA A 7 -19.04 38.34 -3.90
C ALA A 7 -19.37 37.23 -4.93
N GLU A 8 -19.93 37.57 -6.08
CA GLU A 8 -20.21 36.59 -7.14
C GLU A 8 -18.92 36.02 -7.75
N VAL A 9 -17.92 36.85 -7.98
CA VAL A 9 -16.62 36.45 -8.48
C VAL A 9 -15.91 35.55 -7.47
N LEU A 10 -15.98 35.89 -6.20
CA LEU A 10 -15.40 35.05 -5.13
C LEU A 10 -16.10 33.71 -5.01
N LEU A 11 -17.42 33.66 -5.19
CA LEU A 11 -18.18 32.41 -5.16
C LEU A 11 -17.78 31.45 -6.30
N CYS A 12 -17.62 31.96 -7.50
CA CYS A 12 -17.14 31.17 -8.64
C CYS A 12 -15.71 30.65 -8.41
N TYR A 13 -14.84 31.46 -7.87
CA TYR A 13 -13.49 31.08 -7.53
C TYR A 13 -13.44 29.99 -6.43
N ALA A 14 -14.26 30.13 -5.40
CA ALA A 14 -14.36 29.13 -4.34
C ALA A 14 -14.86 27.77 -4.86
N ARG A 15 -15.86 27.78 -5.73
CA ARG A 15 -16.35 26.55 -6.38
C ARG A 15 -15.30 25.89 -7.25
N TYR A 16 -14.52 26.66 -7.99
CA TYR A 16 -13.42 26.17 -8.80
C TYR A 16 -12.34 25.52 -7.94
N ARG A 17 -11.93 26.15 -6.86
CA ARG A 17 -10.94 25.55 -5.92
C ARG A 17 -11.45 24.28 -5.28
N ALA A 18 -12.69 24.21 -4.85
CA ALA A 18 -13.28 23.00 -4.29
C ALA A 18 -13.29 21.85 -5.29
N PHE A 19 -13.57 22.11 -6.55
CA PHE A 19 -13.55 21.13 -7.62
C PHE A 19 -12.13 20.57 -7.87
N VAL A 20 -11.12 21.43 -7.94
CA VAL A 20 -9.72 21.04 -8.12
C VAL A 20 -9.21 20.20 -6.94
N VAL A 21 -9.52 20.58 -5.72
CA VAL A 21 -9.16 19.82 -4.51
C VAL A 21 -9.83 18.44 -4.51
N ALA A 22 -11.10 18.34 -4.90
CA ALA A 22 -11.79 17.06 -5.00
C ALA A 22 -11.17 16.14 -6.05
N LEU A 23 -10.73 16.66 -7.20
CA LEU A 23 -10.03 15.90 -8.23
C LEU A 23 -8.70 15.35 -7.73
N ILE A 24 -7.89 16.16 -7.06
CA ILE A 24 -6.61 15.73 -6.48
C ILE A 24 -6.83 14.64 -5.43
N ALA A 25 -7.82 14.79 -4.55
CA ALA A 25 -8.17 13.79 -3.55
C ALA A 25 -8.61 12.47 -4.20
N ALA A 26 -9.40 12.52 -5.29
CA ALA A 26 -9.82 11.33 -6.02
C ALA A 26 -8.63 10.59 -6.66
N LEU A 27 -7.66 11.31 -7.22
CA LEU A 27 -6.44 10.74 -7.78
C LEU A 27 -5.57 10.04 -6.71
N VAL A 28 -5.45 10.66 -5.54
CA VAL A 28 -4.70 10.07 -4.40
C VAL A 28 -5.39 8.81 -3.90
N LEU A 29 -6.73 8.77 -3.86
CA LEU A 29 -7.52 7.62 -3.43
C LEU A 29 -7.61 6.51 -4.48
N ALA A 30 -7.18 6.76 -5.73
CA ALA A 30 -7.19 5.77 -6.80
C ALA A 30 -6.14 4.67 -6.63
N ALA A 31 -5.07 4.94 -5.88
CA ALA A 31 -4.02 3.97 -5.60
C ALA A 31 -4.26 3.25 -4.26
N PRO A 32 -3.80 1.98 -4.12
CA PRO A 32 -3.86 1.30 -2.84
C PRO A 32 -2.97 1.98 -1.79
N PRO A 33 -3.27 1.80 -0.49
CA PRO A 33 -2.41 2.29 0.58
C PRO A 33 -1.01 1.65 0.54
N ARG A 34 -0.02 2.35 1.06
CA ARG A 34 1.33 1.84 1.21
C ARG A 34 1.38 0.77 2.31
N ALA A 35 2.27 -0.19 2.14
CA ALA A 35 2.52 -1.24 3.12
C ALA A 35 3.94 -1.15 3.67
N VAL A 36 4.11 -1.58 4.91
CA VAL A 36 5.38 -1.55 5.64
C VAL A 36 5.69 -2.93 6.18
N LEU A 37 6.91 -3.40 5.91
CA LEU A 37 7.45 -4.64 6.44
C LEU A 37 8.16 -4.33 7.76
N SER A 38 7.76 -4.99 8.84
CA SER A 38 8.29 -4.77 10.18
C SER A 38 8.93 -6.05 10.72
N THR A 39 10.11 -5.90 11.31
CA THR A 39 10.84 -6.94 12.02
C THR A 39 11.23 -6.41 13.40
N PRO A 40 11.72 -7.26 14.33
CA PRO A 40 12.21 -6.75 15.61
C PRO A 40 13.35 -5.74 15.49
N THR A 41 14.07 -5.70 14.38
CA THR A 41 15.19 -4.78 14.16
C THR A 41 14.81 -3.49 13.45
N GLY A 42 13.60 -3.36 12.91
CA GLY A 42 13.16 -2.15 12.25
C GLY A 42 12.06 -2.34 11.23
N THR A 43 11.79 -1.29 10.48
CA THR A 43 10.74 -1.25 9.46
C THR A 43 11.30 -0.84 8.11
N VAL A 44 10.75 -1.42 7.04
CA VAL A 44 11.13 -1.12 5.67
C VAL A 44 9.86 -0.97 4.83
N PRO A 45 9.72 0.08 4.02
CA PRO A 45 8.56 0.20 3.14
C PRO A 45 8.60 -0.88 2.05
N LEU A 46 7.46 -1.47 1.77
CA LEU A 46 7.27 -2.33 0.62
C LEU A 46 6.94 -1.50 -0.62
N VAL A 47 7.27 -2.04 -1.77
CA VAL A 47 7.01 -1.41 -3.07
C VAL A 47 5.82 -2.09 -3.71
N MET A 48 4.89 -1.33 -4.25
CA MET A 48 3.80 -1.86 -5.07
C MET A 48 4.33 -2.26 -6.43
N SER A 49 4.27 -3.54 -6.77
CA SER A 49 4.71 -4.01 -8.10
C SER A 49 3.60 -3.91 -9.13
N SER A 50 2.37 -4.23 -8.75
CA SER A 50 1.19 -4.12 -9.59
C SER A 50 -0.06 -4.04 -8.74
N TRP A 51 -1.09 -3.40 -9.25
CA TRP A 51 -2.35 -3.24 -8.53
C TRP A 51 -3.49 -2.85 -9.47
N CYS A 52 -4.70 -3.21 -9.06
CA CYS A 52 -5.94 -2.64 -9.58
C CYS A 52 -6.81 -2.24 -8.39
N TRP A 53 -7.12 -0.96 -8.29
CA TRP A 53 -7.76 -0.38 -7.11
C TRP A 53 -8.78 0.67 -7.54
N ASN A 54 -10.02 0.56 -7.06
CA ASN A 54 -11.11 1.46 -7.43
C ASN A 54 -11.24 1.64 -8.96
N ALA A 55 -11.18 0.54 -9.72
CA ALA A 55 -11.23 0.49 -11.18
C ALA A 55 -10.03 1.16 -11.90
N HIS A 56 -8.96 1.47 -11.19
CA HIS A 56 -7.70 1.96 -11.75
C HIS A 56 -6.61 0.93 -11.56
N CYS A 57 -5.78 0.72 -12.56
CA CYS A 57 -4.66 -0.22 -12.51
C CYS A 57 -3.34 0.50 -12.74
N GLY A 58 -2.29 -0.01 -12.10
CA GLY A 58 -0.95 0.52 -12.23
C GLY A 58 0.10 -0.57 -12.01
N ALA A 59 1.29 -0.33 -12.53
CA ALA A 59 2.45 -1.17 -12.34
C ALA A 59 3.68 -0.27 -12.26
N PRO A 60 4.03 0.25 -11.06
CA PRO A 60 5.20 1.10 -10.91
C PRO A 60 6.47 0.33 -11.21
N PHE A 61 7.44 1.01 -11.81
CA PHE A 61 8.72 0.41 -12.25
C PHE A 61 9.79 0.33 -11.16
N SER A 62 9.47 0.71 -9.93
CA SER A 62 10.44 0.67 -8.85
C SER A 62 10.60 -0.74 -8.28
N SER A 63 11.84 -1.15 -8.07
CA SER A 63 12.18 -2.39 -7.38
C SER A 63 12.44 -2.13 -5.90
N ALA A 64 12.27 -3.15 -5.06
CA ALA A 64 12.59 -3.05 -3.64
C ALA A 64 14.11 -2.84 -3.47
N LYS A 65 14.50 -1.70 -2.91
CA LYS A 65 15.91 -1.32 -2.71
C LYS A 65 16.40 -1.61 -1.30
N LYS A 66 15.50 -1.68 -0.33
CA LYS A 66 15.83 -1.87 1.08
C LYS A 66 15.54 -3.31 1.51
N THR A 67 16.40 -3.85 2.33
CA THR A 67 16.27 -5.19 2.88
C THR A 67 16.00 -5.09 4.38
N ALA A 68 14.94 -5.77 4.83
CA ALA A 68 14.69 -5.97 6.25
C ALA A 68 15.49 -7.17 6.75
N ALA A 69 15.95 -7.12 7.99
CA ALA A 69 16.67 -8.22 8.63
C ALA A 69 15.85 -8.78 9.79
N ALA A 70 15.82 -10.10 9.92
CA ALA A 70 15.16 -10.78 11.01
C ALA A 70 15.97 -12.01 11.43
N ALA A 71 15.93 -12.34 12.72
CA ALA A 71 16.46 -13.59 13.22
C ALA A 71 15.50 -14.73 12.91
N HIS A 72 16.03 -15.92 12.68
CA HIS A 72 15.23 -17.13 12.48
C HIS A 72 14.27 -17.34 13.65
N GLY A 73 13.00 -17.59 13.35
CA GLY A 73 11.95 -17.80 14.36
C GLY A 73 11.31 -16.52 14.87
N SER A 74 11.86 -15.33 14.57
CA SER A 74 11.24 -14.07 14.96
C SER A 74 9.98 -13.76 14.14
N THR A 75 9.10 -12.94 14.68
CA THR A 75 7.88 -12.54 13.99
C THR A 75 8.17 -11.42 13.00
N VAL A 76 7.80 -11.65 11.75
CA VAL A 76 7.81 -10.65 10.69
C VAL A 76 6.37 -10.25 10.40
N SER A 77 6.11 -8.97 10.23
CA SER A 77 4.75 -8.49 9.95
C SER A 77 4.73 -7.48 8.82
N VAL A 78 3.60 -7.41 8.14
CA VAL A 78 3.32 -6.41 7.12
C VAL A 78 2.08 -5.64 7.56
N GLY A 79 2.23 -4.33 7.75
CA GLY A 79 1.12 -3.43 7.98
C GLY A 79 0.53 -2.99 6.64
N LEU A 80 -0.70 -3.40 6.38
CA LEU A 80 -1.47 -2.95 5.22
C LEU A 80 -2.28 -1.72 5.64
N GLY A 81 -2.41 -0.74 4.76
CA GLY A 81 -3.25 0.42 5.05
C GLY A 81 -4.75 0.16 4.95
N PHE A 82 -5.17 -1.08 4.81
CA PHE A 82 -6.57 -1.49 4.64
C PHE A 82 -6.80 -2.88 5.23
N THR A 83 -8.06 -3.23 5.48
CA THR A 83 -8.46 -4.56 5.93
C THR A 83 -8.59 -5.49 4.71
N PRO A 84 -7.73 -6.49 4.55
CA PRO A 84 -7.78 -7.39 3.40
C PRO A 84 -8.86 -8.45 3.55
N ARG A 85 -9.36 -8.95 2.42
CA ARG A 85 -10.20 -10.17 2.37
C ARG A 85 -9.35 -11.43 2.33
N HIS A 86 -8.35 -11.43 1.44
CA HIS A 86 -7.43 -12.55 1.26
C HIS A 86 -6.02 -12.01 1.15
N VAL A 87 -5.09 -12.73 1.76
CA VAL A 87 -3.66 -12.38 1.70
C VAL A 87 -2.88 -13.65 1.42
N ARG A 88 -1.92 -13.54 0.51
CA ARG A 88 -0.90 -14.57 0.26
C ARG A 88 0.48 -13.96 0.43
N VAL A 89 1.32 -14.64 1.16
CA VAL A 89 2.71 -14.26 1.34
C VAL A 89 3.61 -15.34 0.77
N ALA A 90 4.56 -14.96 -0.06
CA ALA A 90 5.57 -15.83 -0.61
C ALA A 90 6.95 -15.28 -0.32
N ILE A 91 7.87 -16.13 0.09
CA ILE A 91 9.27 -15.79 0.31
C ILE A 91 10.11 -16.65 -0.64
N ALA A 92 10.93 -16.00 -1.45
CA ALA A 92 11.74 -16.67 -2.48
C ALA A 92 10.90 -17.61 -3.38
N GLY A 93 9.69 -17.18 -3.72
CA GLY A 93 8.75 -17.92 -4.56
C GLY A 93 7.97 -19.02 -3.86
N LYS A 94 8.17 -19.24 -2.55
CA LYS A 94 7.45 -20.26 -1.78
C LYS A 94 6.45 -19.62 -0.84
N GLN A 95 5.20 -20.09 -0.89
CA GLN A 95 4.14 -19.62 -0.02
C GLN A 95 4.44 -19.98 1.43
N VAL A 96 4.25 -19.02 2.34
CA VAL A 96 4.39 -19.22 3.78
C VAL A 96 3.02 -19.11 4.45
N ALA A 97 2.87 -19.81 5.57
CA ALA A 97 1.69 -19.69 6.40
C ALA A 97 1.72 -18.33 7.12
N ALA A 98 0.73 -17.50 6.87
CA ALA A 98 0.62 -16.19 7.46
C ALA A 98 -0.70 -16.05 8.21
N VAL A 99 -0.68 -15.29 9.30
CA VAL A 99 -1.86 -14.97 10.11
C VAL A 99 -2.26 -13.54 9.85
N VAL A 100 -3.54 -13.33 9.52
CA VAL A 100 -4.09 -12.01 9.26
C VAL A 100 -4.92 -11.57 10.47
N ARG A 101 -4.57 -10.43 11.05
CA ARG A 101 -5.33 -9.80 12.12
C ARG A 101 -5.59 -8.34 11.77
N GLY A 102 -6.84 -8.03 11.41
CA GLY A 102 -7.18 -6.69 10.95
C GLY A 102 -6.37 -6.29 9.72
N ARG A 103 -5.51 -5.30 9.86
CA ARG A 103 -4.67 -4.77 8.79
C ARG A 103 -3.24 -5.29 8.82
N VAL A 104 -2.95 -6.25 9.68
CA VAL A 104 -1.60 -6.77 9.88
C VAL A 104 -1.54 -8.23 9.49
N VAL A 105 -0.54 -8.57 8.68
CA VAL A 105 -0.23 -9.93 8.26
C VAL A 105 1.11 -10.31 8.89
N SER A 106 1.19 -11.45 9.55
CA SER A 106 2.41 -11.87 10.25
C SER A 106 2.74 -13.33 10.00
N TRP A 107 4.03 -13.64 10.07
CA TRP A 107 4.56 -15.01 9.95
C TRP A 107 5.87 -15.14 10.71
N ALA A 108 6.28 -16.37 10.97
CA ALA A 108 7.57 -16.64 11.58
C ALA A 108 8.68 -16.67 10.52
N ALA A 109 9.77 -15.95 10.77
CA ALA A 109 10.91 -15.90 9.87
C ALA A 109 11.61 -17.26 9.81
N SER A 110 11.57 -17.93 8.68
CA SER A 110 12.25 -19.22 8.47
C SER A 110 13.19 -19.19 7.27
N ARG A 111 12.92 -18.36 6.29
CA ARG A 111 13.80 -18.17 5.13
C ARG A 111 13.79 -16.73 4.69
N GLY A 112 14.90 -16.31 4.10
CA GLY A 112 15.04 -15.01 3.47
C GLY A 112 14.88 -15.07 1.96
N GLY A 113 14.83 -13.90 1.36
CA GLY A 113 14.70 -13.72 -0.08
C GLY A 113 13.71 -12.63 -0.43
N GLY A 114 13.27 -12.62 -1.68
CA GLY A 114 12.23 -11.71 -2.14
C GLY A 114 10.91 -12.02 -1.47
N VAL A 115 10.30 -11.00 -0.88
CA VAL A 115 8.99 -11.08 -0.24
C VAL A 115 7.94 -10.59 -1.24
N THR A 116 6.90 -11.37 -1.43
CA THR A 116 5.74 -10.98 -2.24
C THR A 116 4.50 -11.11 -1.38
N VAL A 117 3.75 -10.03 -1.25
CA VAL A 117 2.48 -10.00 -0.53
C VAL A 117 1.39 -9.61 -1.51
N HIS A 118 0.48 -10.52 -1.77
CA HIS A 118 -0.69 -10.28 -2.60
C HIS A 118 -1.92 -10.17 -1.71
N ALA A 119 -2.58 -9.03 -1.75
CA ALA A 119 -3.74 -8.74 -0.92
C ALA A 119 -4.93 -8.31 -1.76
N THR A 120 -6.11 -8.79 -1.41
CA THR A 120 -7.37 -8.40 -2.04
C THR A 120 -8.29 -7.71 -1.06
N SER A 121 -9.13 -6.82 -1.56
CA SER A 121 -10.16 -6.13 -0.81
C SER A 121 -11.38 -5.88 -1.71
N PRO A 122 -12.52 -5.39 -1.17
CA PRO A 122 -13.63 -4.96 -2.03
C PRO A 122 -13.27 -3.89 -3.05
N ARG A 123 -12.19 -3.12 -2.81
CA ARG A 123 -11.72 -2.07 -3.72
C ARG A 123 -10.84 -2.59 -4.84
N GLY A 124 -10.29 -3.79 -4.71
CA GLY A 124 -9.42 -4.37 -5.71
C GLY A 124 -8.32 -5.23 -5.09
N TRP A 125 -7.18 -5.28 -5.74
CA TRP A 125 -6.04 -6.08 -5.30
C TRP A 125 -4.75 -5.30 -5.47
N VAL A 126 -3.74 -5.71 -4.73
CA VAL A 126 -2.40 -5.13 -4.79
C VAL A 126 -1.37 -6.20 -4.49
N THR A 127 -0.23 -6.12 -5.18
CA THR A 127 0.94 -6.95 -4.92
C THR A 127 2.08 -6.06 -4.45
N TYR A 128 2.54 -6.30 -3.23
CA TYR A 128 3.70 -5.63 -2.66
C TYR A 128 4.93 -6.53 -2.75
N VAL A 129 6.07 -5.95 -2.96
CA VAL A 129 7.35 -6.65 -3.01
C VAL A 129 8.37 -6.01 -2.06
N GLY A 130 9.23 -6.84 -1.52
CA GLY A 130 10.28 -6.41 -0.62
C GLY A 130 11.38 -7.46 -0.56
N ARG A 131 12.34 -7.27 0.34
CA ARG A 131 13.43 -8.22 0.59
C ARG A 131 13.59 -8.45 2.09
N LEU A 132 13.78 -9.69 2.45
CA LEU A 132 14.00 -10.12 3.82
C LEU A 132 15.26 -10.96 3.91
N LYS A 133 16.14 -10.59 4.84
CA LYS A 133 17.33 -11.39 5.20
C LYS A 133 17.05 -12.05 6.55
N VAL A 134 17.19 -13.35 6.59
CA VAL A 134 17.03 -14.15 7.82
C VAL A 134 18.38 -14.75 8.22
N ALA A 135 18.77 -14.47 9.44
CA ALA A 135 20.03 -14.94 9.99
C ALA A 135 19.85 -16.26 10.77
#